data_f5f17ea344e106192c7cef070f4d2b3d
#
_entry.id   f5f17ea344e106192c7cef070f4d2b3d
#
_cell.length_a   1.000
_cell.length_b   1.000
_cell.length_c   1.000
_cell.angle_alpha   90.00
_cell.angle_beta   90.00
_cell.angle_gamma   90.00
#
_symmetry.space_group_name_H-M   'P 1'
#
loop_
_entity.id
_entity.type
_entity.pdbx_description
1 polymer ?
#
loop_
_entity_poly.entity_id
_entity_poly.type
_entity_poly.pdbx_seq_one_letter_code
_entity_poly.pdbx_strand_id
1 'polypeptide(L)'
;MKYYKCKNHELLEKKLQVGDRVKIISSEKVNSISNLGYDFMFGFNRTILEYCGKEFTIKEKMIIDIRQQKIGIDNVAAFKLENGGGFLYCVEMFDLTNMPVLLENE
;
A
#
# COMPACT_ATOMS: atom_id res chain seq x y z
N MET A 1 -2.80 -1.43 18.59
CA MET A 1 -2.07 -0.89 17.43
C MET A 1 -3.05 -0.43 16.37
N LYS A 2 -2.86 0.77 15.85
CA LYS A 2 -3.72 1.32 14.80
C LYS A 2 -3.07 1.18 13.44
N TYR A 3 -3.84 0.68 12.47
CA TYR A 3 -3.36 0.58 11.09
C TYR A 3 -3.97 1.69 10.25
N TYR A 4 -3.12 2.31 9.42
CA TYR A 4 -3.56 3.33 8.48
C TYR A 4 -4.39 2.67 7.37
N LYS A 5 -5.64 3.12 7.23
CA LYS A 5 -6.56 2.56 6.24
C LYS A 5 -7.62 3.60 5.86
N CYS A 6 -7.90 3.69 4.57
CA CYS A 6 -8.90 4.61 4.04
C CYS A 6 -9.90 3.85 3.15
N LYS A 7 -11.13 4.38 3.07
CA LYS A 7 -12.16 3.80 2.21
C LYS A 7 -11.71 3.68 0.74
N ASN A 8 -11.07 4.71 0.24
CA ASN A 8 -10.61 4.73 -1.14
C ASN A 8 -9.58 3.64 -1.41
N HIS A 9 -8.82 3.26 -0.39
CA HIS A 9 -7.86 2.16 -0.51
C HIS A 9 -8.55 0.82 -0.78
N GLU A 10 -9.74 0.60 -0.22
CA GLU A 10 -10.47 -0.65 -0.47
C GLU A 10 -10.88 -0.78 -1.93
N LEU A 11 -11.33 0.33 -2.53
CA LEU A 11 -11.68 0.35 -3.95
C LEU A 11 -10.44 0.15 -4.82
N LEU A 12 -9.36 0.84 -4.49
CA LEU A 12 -8.11 0.74 -5.22
C LEU A 12 -7.54 -0.66 -5.16
N GLU A 13 -7.63 -1.31 -4.01
CA GLU A 13 -7.16 -2.68 -3.81
C GLU A 13 -7.84 -3.65 -4.78
N LYS A 14 -9.13 -3.46 -5.03
CA LYS A 14 -9.88 -4.30 -5.95
C LYS A 14 -9.53 -4.01 -7.41
N LYS A 15 -9.25 -2.77 -7.73
CA LYS A 15 -9.05 -2.33 -9.11
C LYS A 15 -7.63 -2.52 -9.63
N LEU A 16 -6.64 -2.43 -8.78
CA LEU A 16 -5.25 -2.59 -9.18
C LEU A 16 -4.95 -4.00 -9.68
N GLN A 17 -4.27 -4.09 -10.80
CA GLN A 17 -3.91 -5.34 -11.46
C GLN A 17 -2.44 -5.38 -11.78
N VAL A 18 -1.93 -6.59 -12.04
CA VAL A 18 -0.58 -6.77 -12.57
C VAL A 18 -0.43 -5.94 -13.85
N GLY A 19 0.67 -5.23 -13.96
CA GLY A 19 0.96 -4.33 -15.08
C GLY A 19 0.61 -2.87 -14.82
N ASP A 20 -0.19 -2.58 -13.80
CA ASP A 20 -0.52 -1.20 -13.44
C ASP A 20 0.67 -0.50 -12.81
N ARG A 21 0.76 0.81 -13.04
CA ARG A 21 1.80 1.65 -12.43
C ARG A 21 1.29 2.22 -11.11
N VAL A 22 2.13 2.18 -10.10
CA VAL A 22 1.84 2.75 -8.78
C VAL A 22 3.01 3.60 -8.33
N LYS A 23 2.73 4.56 -7.46
CA LYS A 23 3.76 5.41 -6.86
C LYS A 23 3.72 5.20 -5.35
N ILE A 24 4.87 4.99 -4.74
CA ILE A 24 4.96 4.87 -3.29
C ILE A 24 4.80 6.26 -2.68
N ILE A 25 4.07 6.36 -1.57
CA ILE A 25 3.90 7.64 -0.87
C ILE A 25 5.26 8.19 -0.46
N SER A 26 5.32 9.51 -0.27
CA SER A 26 6.57 10.16 0.13
C SER A 26 6.98 9.77 1.54
N SER A 27 8.28 9.87 1.83
CA SER A 27 8.78 9.61 3.18
C SER A 27 8.19 10.60 4.20
N GLU A 28 7.92 11.82 3.78
CA GLU A 28 7.28 12.82 4.63
C GLU A 28 5.89 12.35 5.06
N LYS A 29 5.12 11.79 4.14
CA LYS A 29 3.79 11.27 4.45
C LYS A 29 3.88 10.04 5.35
N VAL A 30 4.83 9.16 5.13
CA VAL A 30 5.08 8.01 6.01
C VAL A 30 5.32 8.50 7.44
N ASN A 31 6.19 9.50 7.59
CA ASN A 31 6.50 10.06 8.90
C ASN A 31 5.29 10.71 9.56
N SER A 32 4.48 11.44 8.79
CA SER A 32 3.26 12.06 9.30
C SER A 32 2.27 11.03 9.83
N ILE A 33 2.08 9.94 9.10
CA ILE A 33 1.17 8.86 9.50
C ILE A 33 1.70 8.19 10.75
N SER A 34 3.00 7.92 10.81
CA SER A 34 3.66 7.32 11.97
C SER A 34 3.54 8.22 13.21
N ASN A 35 3.72 9.52 13.03
CA ASN A 35 3.61 10.49 14.15
C ASN A 35 2.21 10.59 14.73
N LEU A 36 1.19 10.25 13.94
CA LEU A 36 -0.18 10.18 14.40
C LEU A 36 -0.50 8.86 15.13
N GLY A 37 0.47 7.96 15.21
CA GLY A 37 0.30 6.69 15.91
C GLY A 37 -0.23 5.56 15.02
N TYR A 38 -0.24 5.75 13.72
CA TYR A 38 -0.68 4.70 12.79
C TYR A 38 0.50 3.93 12.23
N ASP A 39 0.24 2.68 11.90
CA ASP A 39 1.20 1.79 11.27
C ASP A 39 0.66 1.28 9.94
N PHE A 40 1.52 0.77 9.10
CA PHE A 40 1.10 0.14 7.84
C PHE A 40 1.01 -1.36 8.04
N MET A 41 0.10 -1.99 7.29
CA MET A 41 -0.16 -3.43 7.44
C MET A 41 1.10 -4.27 7.29
N PHE A 42 1.94 -3.95 6.32
CA PHE A 42 3.18 -4.68 6.08
C PHE A 42 4.42 -3.94 6.60
N GLY A 43 4.22 -2.76 7.19
CA GLY A 43 5.29 -1.97 7.75
C GLY A 43 6.16 -1.27 6.70
N PHE A 44 6.81 -0.19 7.13
CA PHE A 44 7.82 0.51 6.34
C PHE A 44 9.15 0.37 7.07
N ASN A 45 10.08 -0.39 6.52
CA ASN A 45 11.43 -0.47 7.06
C ASN A 45 12.34 0.52 6.32
N ARG A 46 13.60 0.62 6.76
CA ARG A 46 14.55 1.55 6.15
C ARG A 46 14.76 1.31 4.66
N THR A 47 14.78 0.05 4.25
CA THR A 47 15.01 -0.28 2.85
C THR A 47 13.84 0.18 1.98
N ILE A 48 12.62 -0.01 2.45
CA ILE A 48 11.42 0.42 1.71
C ILE A 48 11.38 1.95 1.62
N LEU A 49 11.86 2.67 2.64
CA LEU A 49 11.89 4.13 2.62
C LEU A 49 12.69 4.69 1.44
N GLU A 50 13.64 3.94 0.94
CA GLU A 50 14.43 4.35 -0.24
C GLU A 50 13.57 4.41 -1.51
N TYR A 51 12.45 3.71 -1.53
CA TYR A 51 11.55 3.67 -2.69
C TYR A 51 10.44 4.72 -2.62
N CYS A 52 10.34 5.47 -1.52
CA CYS A 52 9.30 6.49 -1.36
C CYS A 52 9.37 7.53 -2.48
N GLY A 53 8.20 7.88 -3.02
CA GLY A 53 8.09 8.85 -4.10
C GLY A 53 8.42 8.31 -5.48
N LYS A 54 8.83 7.06 -5.59
CA LYS A 54 9.19 6.44 -6.87
C LYS A 54 8.02 5.64 -7.43
N GLU A 55 8.00 5.47 -8.75
CA GLU A 55 6.97 4.71 -9.45
C GLU A 55 7.47 3.31 -9.81
N PHE A 56 6.55 2.36 -9.75
CA PHE A 56 6.83 0.96 -10.04
C PHE A 56 5.66 0.34 -10.79
N THR A 57 5.93 -0.78 -11.48
CA THR A 57 4.89 -1.59 -12.11
C THR A 57 4.56 -2.77 -11.20
N ILE A 58 3.28 -3.05 -11.02
CA ILE A 58 2.86 -4.21 -10.24
C ILE A 58 3.26 -5.49 -10.97
N LYS A 59 4.05 -6.30 -10.30
CA LYS A 59 4.54 -7.58 -10.82
C LYS A 59 3.62 -8.72 -10.44
N GLU A 60 3.07 -8.69 -9.24
CA GLU A 60 2.27 -9.77 -8.68
C GLU A 60 1.26 -9.21 -7.70
N LYS A 61 0.07 -9.80 -7.69
CA LYS A 61 -0.99 -9.47 -6.74
C LYS A 61 -1.48 -10.75 -6.11
N MET A 62 -1.57 -10.76 -4.77
CA MET A 62 -2.05 -11.93 -4.04
C MET A 62 -2.94 -11.49 -2.88
N ILE A 63 -3.83 -12.37 -2.45
CA ILE A 63 -4.67 -12.14 -1.29
C ILE A 63 -4.11 -12.95 -0.13
N ILE A 64 -3.85 -12.28 0.98
CA ILE A 64 -3.28 -12.89 2.17
C ILE A 64 -4.33 -12.88 3.29
N ASP A 65 -4.57 -14.04 3.87
CA ASP A 65 -5.44 -14.16 5.04
C ASP A 65 -4.59 -13.86 6.29
N ILE A 66 -4.89 -12.74 6.93
CA ILE A 66 -4.15 -12.30 8.12
C ILE A 66 -5.00 -12.28 9.39
N ARG A 67 -6.17 -12.93 9.35
CA ARG A 67 -7.11 -12.94 10.46
C ARG A 67 -6.48 -13.30 11.79
N GLN A 68 -5.60 -14.30 11.78
CA GLN A 68 -4.96 -14.79 12.98
C GLN A 68 -3.85 -13.87 13.49
N GLN A 69 -3.35 -13.02 12.63
CA GLN A 69 -2.23 -12.12 12.94
C GLN A 69 -2.69 -10.71 13.29
N LYS A 70 -3.79 -10.27 12.71
CA LYS A 70 -4.28 -8.90 12.84
C LYS A 70 -5.76 -8.92 13.19
N ILE A 71 -6.08 -8.56 14.40
CA ILE A 71 -7.47 -8.56 14.89
C ILE A 71 -8.32 -7.58 14.07
N GLY A 72 -9.48 -8.06 13.61
CA GLY A 72 -10.43 -7.24 12.88
C GLY A 72 -10.14 -7.07 11.40
N ILE A 73 -9.11 -7.76 10.90
CA ILE A 73 -8.76 -7.71 9.48
C ILE A 73 -8.68 -9.14 8.96
N ASP A 74 -9.52 -9.46 7.97
CA ASP A 74 -9.60 -10.82 7.45
C ASP A 74 -8.59 -11.08 6.34
N ASN A 75 -8.71 -10.36 5.24
CA ASN A 75 -7.86 -10.54 4.07
C ASN A 75 -7.33 -9.20 3.60
N VAL A 76 -6.14 -9.22 3.04
CA VAL A 76 -5.54 -8.02 2.47
C VAL A 76 -4.85 -8.38 1.16
N ALA A 77 -4.95 -7.51 0.17
CA ALA A 77 -4.20 -7.67 -1.06
C ALA A 77 -2.75 -7.25 -0.81
N ALA A 78 -1.84 -8.09 -1.25
CA ALA A 78 -0.41 -7.82 -1.19
C ALA A 78 0.11 -7.70 -2.61
N PHE A 79 0.96 -6.72 -2.85
CA PHE A 79 1.50 -6.43 -4.17
C PHE A 79 3.01 -6.56 -4.14
N LYS A 80 3.56 -7.23 -5.15
CA LYS A 80 4.99 -7.20 -5.43
C LYS A 80 5.21 -6.28 -6.61
N LEU A 81 6.26 -5.48 -6.55
CA LEU A 81 6.57 -4.49 -7.57
C LEU A 81 7.85 -4.88 -8.29
N GLU A 82 7.89 -4.64 -9.61
CA GLU A 82 9.11 -4.82 -10.38
C GLU A 82 10.17 -3.87 -9.86
N ASN A 83 11.33 -4.39 -9.53
CA ASN A 83 12.45 -3.65 -8.94
C ASN A 83 12.12 -3.01 -7.58
N GLY A 84 11.11 -3.51 -6.90
CA GLY A 84 10.68 -3.02 -5.58
C GLY A 84 11.31 -3.76 -4.41
N GLY A 85 12.46 -4.40 -4.61
CA GLY A 85 13.22 -5.00 -3.53
C GLY A 85 12.70 -6.33 -3.00
N GLY A 86 11.71 -6.94 -3.64
CA GLY A 86 11.14 -8.21 -3.19
C GLY A 86 10.20 -8.09 -2.00
N PHE A 87 9.86 -6.87 -1.60
CA PHE A 87 8.95 -6.64 -0.48
C PHE A 87 7.50 -6.77 -0.90
N LEU A 88 6.64 -7.07 0.08
CA LEU A 88 5.20 -7.00 -0.09
C LEU A 88 4.73 -5.58 0.26
N TYR A 89 3.86 -5.05 -0.58
CA TYR A 89 3.28 -3.72 -0.39
C TYR A 89 1.77 -3.85 -0.22
N CYS A 90 1.20 -3.12 0.74
CA CYS A 90 -0.25 -2.97 0.84
C CYS A 90 -0.65 -1.68 0.10
N VAL A 91 -1.92 -1.61 -0.28
CA VAL A 91 -2.43 -0.49 -1.08
C VAL A 91 -2.25 0.86 -0.38
N GLU A 92 -2.28 0.89 0.94
CA GLU A 92 -2.12 2.12 1.73
C GLU A 92 -0.74 2.75 1.57
N MET A 93 0.21 2.01 1.04
CA MET A 93 1.57 2.50 0.77
C MET A 93 1.66 3.24 -0.56
N PHE A 94 0.60 3.22 -1.38
CA PHE A 94 0.59 3.88 -2.69
C PHE A 94 0.00 5.27 -2.60
N ASP A 95 0.55 6.19 -3.40
CA ASP A 95 0.08 7.57 -3.47
C ASP A 95 -1.21 7.63 -4.28
N LEU A 96 -2.30 8.03 -3.63
CA LEU A 96 -3.63 8.09 -4.23
C LEU A 96 -3.79 9.26 -5.21
N THR A 97 -3.02 10.32 -5.02
CA THR A 97 -3.22 11.56 -5.80
C THR A 97 -2.95 11.36 -7.29
N ASN A 98 -2.14 10.36 -7.64
CA ASN A 98 -1.78 10.07 -9.02
C ASN A 98 -2.47 8.83 -9.58
N MET A 99 -3.53 8.36 -8.93
CA MET A 99 -4.24 7.15 -9.32
C MET A 99 -5.56 7.50 -10.01
N PRO A 100 -5.63 7.42 -11.34
CA PRO A 100 -6.85 7.79 -12.08
C PRO A 100 -8.09 7.00 -11.66
N VAL A 101 -7.89 5.75 -11.25
CA VAL A 101 -9.00 4.88 -10.87
C VAL A 101 -9.81 5.41 -9.69
N LEU A 102 -9.24 6.26 -8.86
CA LEU A 102 -9.97 6.83 -7.73
C LEU A 102 -10.94 7.92 -8.12
N LEU A 103 -10.64 8.62 -9.20
CA LEU A 103 -11.48 9.72 -9.66
C LEU A 103 -12.84 9.24 -10.17
N GLU A 104 -12.90 8.01 -10.64
CA GLU A 104 -14.12 7.43 -11.17
C GLU A 104 -15.13 7.05 -10.08
N ASN A 105 -14.70 6.98 -8.85
CA ASN A 105 -15.50 6.48 -7.73
C ASN A 105 -15.85 7.56 -6.72
N GLU A 106 -15.55 8.78 -7.03
CA GLU A 106 -15.90 9.93 -6.20
C GLU A 106 -17.31 10.50 -6.51
#